data_5b5c683cfd675da57a7fd1d79076e1e2
#
_entry.id   5b5c683cfd675da57a7fd1d79076e1e2
#
_cell.length_a   1.000
_cell.length_b   1.000
_cell.length_c   1.000
_cell.angle_alpha   90.00
_cell.angle_beta   90.00
_cell.angle_gamma   90.00
#
_symmetry.space_group_name_H-M   'P 1'
#
loop_
_entity.id
_entity.type
_entity.pdbx_description
1 polymer ?
#
loop_
_entity_poly.entity_id
_entity_poly.type
_entity_poly.pdbx_seq_one_letter_code
_entity_poly.pdbx_strand_id
1 'polypeptide(L)'
;MSNYQAPSRRQVKVAEELAHHAADFLARNIKAGGALVTVTRANIAPNLKNLTVFVSVLPKSHEEESLKTLKRLRTDFHDYLKAKTVLRDVPTVDFQLDYGEENRQRIDELTRK
;
A
#
# COMPACT_ATOMS: atom_id res chain seq x y z
N MET A 1 10.58 7.80 24.61
CA MET A 1 9.68 8.75 23.99
C MET A 1 9.47 8.45 22.52
N SER A 2 8.26 8.49 22.11
CA SER A 2 7.92 8.24 20.71
C SER A 2 8.24 9.47 19.87
N ASN A 3 8.99 9.28 18.78
CA ASN A 3 9.22 10.33 17.80
C ASN A 3 8.12 10.36 16.73
N TYR A 4 7.02 9.67 17.00
CA TYR A 4 5.92 9.61 16.07
C TYR A 4 5.26 10.98 15.91
N GLN A 5 5.13 11.40 14.66
CA GLN A 5 4.35 12.57 14.32
C GLN A 5 3.20 12.14 13.43
N ALA A 6 2.01 12.58 13.79
CA ALA A 6 0.84 12.30 12.96
C ALA A 6 1.07 12.88 11.56
N PRO A 7 0.62 12.19 10.49
CA PRO A 7 0.76 12.71 9.15
C PRO A 7 -0.01 14.03 9.00
N SER A 8 0.53 14.93 8.20
CA SER A 8 -0.12 16.19 7.91
C SER A 8 -1.38 15.94 7.07
N ARG A 9 -2.27 16.93 7.03
CA ARG A 9 -3.46 16.87 6.19
C ARG A 9 -3.10 16.63 4.72
N ARG A 10 -2.03 17.26 4.27
CA ARG A 10 -1.54 17.08 2.89
C ARG A 10 -1.06 15.65 2.64
N GLN A 11 -0.32 15.06 3.59
CA GLN A 11 0.12 13.68 3.48
C GLN A 11 -1.05 12.72 3.39
N VAL A 12 -2.05 12.89 4.26
CA VAL A 12 -3.24 12.03 4.25
C VAL A 12 -3.97 12.14 2.92
N LYS A 13 -4.17 13.34 2.44
CA LYS A 13 -4.89 13.58 1.19
C LYS A 13 -4.17 12.97 -0.02
N VAL A 14 -2.86 13.17 -0.09
CA VAL A 14 -2.05 12.59 -1.17
C VAL A 14 -2.08 11.07 -1.09
N ALA A 15 -1.92 10.50 0.11
CA ALA A 15 -1.95 9.05 0.28
C ALA A 15 -3.29 8.46 -0.15
N GLU A 16 -4.41 9.09 0.19
CA GLU A 16 -5.73 8.63 -0.22
C GLU A 16 -5.89 8.65 -1.73
N GLU A 17 -5.46 9.73 -2.36
CA GLU A 17 -5.53 9.86 -3.82
C GLU A 17 -4.69 8.78 -4.50
N LEU A 18 -3.47 8.55 -4.01
CA LEU A 18 -2.60 7.53 -4.58
C LEU A 18 -3.14 6.12 -4.30
N ALA A 19 -3.82 5.91 -3.18
CA ALA A 19 -4.47 4.63 -2.90
C ALA A 19 -5.58 4.33 -3.92
N HIS A 20 -6.36 5.34 -4.31
CA HIS A 20 -7.37 5.16 -5.36
C HIS A 20 -6.74 4.81 -6.70
N HIS A 21 -5.64 5.47 -7.05
CA HIS A 21 -4.91 5.12 -8.28
C HIS A 21 -4.35 3.70 -8.21
N ALA A 22 -3.88 3.27 -7.05
CA ALA A 22 -3.39 1.91 -6.88
C ALA A 22 -4.52 0.89 -7.07
N ALA A 23 -5.69 1.15 -6.50
CA ALA A 23 -6.84 0.27 -6.66
C ALA A 23 -7.22 0.13 -8.13
N ASP A 24 -7.27 1.23 -8.88
CA ASP A 24 -7.58 1.22 -10.30
C ASP A 24 -6.52 0.47 -11.10
N PHE A 25 -5.25 0.71 -10.80
CA PHE A 25 -4.13 0.05 -11.47
C PHE A 25 -4.18 -1.47 -11.26
N LEU A 26 -4.38 -1.90 -10.01
CA LEU A 26 -4.41 -3.32 -9.69
C LEU A 26 -5.62 -4.02 -10.30
N ALA A 27 -6.76 -3.34 -10.36
CA ALA A 27 -7.95 -3.90 -11.00
C ALA A 27 -7.72 -4.23 -12.47
N ARG A 28 -6.85 -3.48 -13.14
CA ARG A 28 -6.55 -3.66 -14.55
C ARG A 28 -5.38 -4.61 -14.80
N ASN A 29 -4.44 -4.71 -13.87
CA ASN A 29 -3.17 -5.39 -14.09
C ASN A 29 -3.00 -6.69 -13.34
N ILE A 30 -3.77 -6.91 -12.28
CA ILE A 30 -3.76 -8.17 -11.57
C ILE A 30 -4.91 -9.03 -12.04
N LYS A 31 -4.56 -10.10 -12.75
CA LYS A 31 -5.50 -11.17 -13.04
C LYS A 31 -5.15 -12.27 -12.06
N ALA A 32 -5.83 -12.24 -10.96
CA ALA A 32 -5.57 -13.19 -9.90
C ALA A 32 -6.24 -14.51 -10.26
N GLY A 33 -5.47 -15.54 -10.50
CA GLY A 33 -5.98 -16.90 -10.64
C GLY A 33 -6.61 -17.37 -9.33
N GLY A 34 -7.81 -16.87 -9.04
CA GLY A 34 -8.55 -17.24 -7.84
C GLY A 34 -8.25 -16.41 -6.60
N ALA A 35 -7.39 -15.41 -6.68
CA ALA A 35 -7.09 -14.55 -5.54
C ALA A 35 -7.76 -13.17 -5.70
N LEU A 36 -8.26 -12.63 -4.60
CA LEU A 36 -8.79 -11.27 -4.55
C LEU A 36 -7.78 -10.38 -3.84
N VAL A 37 -7.27 -9.38 -4.54
CA VAL A 37 -6.31 -8.40 -4.00
C VAL A 37 -7.00 -7.05 -3.87
N THR A 38 -7.04 -6.51 -2.66
CA THR A 38 -7.73 -5.25 -2.36
C THR A 38 -6.76 -4.27 -1.72
N VAL A 39 -6.73 -3.03 -2.23
CA VAL A 39 -5.98 -1.96 -1.57
C VAL A 39 -6.75 -1.52 -0.33
N THR A 40 -6.12 -1.61 0.83
CA THR A 40 -6.75 -1.25 2.10
C THR A 40 -6.43 0.16 2.55
N ARG A 41 -5.18 0.59 2.34
CA ARG A 41 -4.75 1.93 2.69
C ARG A 41 -3.40 2.22 2.03
N ALA A 42 -2.98 3.46 2.11
CA ALA A 42 -1.65 3.86 1.68
C ALA A 42 -1.04 4.78 2.72
N ASN A 43 0.27 4.75 2.81
CA ASN A 43 1.03 5.61 3.71
C ASN A 43 2.14 6.27 2.92
N ILE A 44 2.27 7.59 3.06
CA ILE A 44 3.32 8.33 2.37
C ILE A 44 4.26 8.97 3.39
N ALA A 45 5.55 8.94 3.09
CA ALA A 45 6.56 9.55 3.95
C ALA A 45 6.38 11.07 4.03
N PRO A 46 6.80 11.72 5.13
CA PRO A 46 6.66 13.19 5.27
C PRO A 46 7.30 13.99 4.12
N ASN A 47 8.37 13.46 3.52
CA ASN A 47 9.03 14.12 2.38
C ASN A 47 8.32 13.83 1.05
N LEU A 48 7.24 13.07 1.06
CA LEU A 48 6.45 12.67 -0.11
C LEU A 48 7.24 11.85 -1.14
N LYS A 49 8.36 11.24 -0.76
CA LYS A 49 9.23 10.50 -1.67
C LYS A 49 9.03 8.98 -1.64
N ASN A 50 8.38 8.47 -0.61
CA ASN A 50 8.17 7.03 -0.46
C ASN A 50 6.72 6.74 -0.14
N LEU A 51 6.10 5.92 -0.97
CA LEU A 51 4.71 5.50 -0.80
C LEU A 51 4.66 4.01 -0.51
N THR A 52 3.95 3.63 0.53
CA THR A 52 3.65 2.23 0.81
C THR A 52 2.16 2.00 0.60
N VAL A 53 1.81 1.08 -0.28
CA VAL A 53 0.43 0.69 -0.53
C VAL A 53 0.18 -0.64 0.18
N PHE A 54 -0.80 -0.66 1.07
CA PHE A 54 -1.15 -1.87 1.82
C PHE A 54 -2.31 -2.56 1.13
N VAL A 55 -2.20 -3.88 1.03
CA VAL A 55 -3.20 -4.71 0.37
C VAL A 55 -3.60 -5.88 1.25
N SER A 56 -4.83 -6.35 1.07
CA SER A 56 -5.27 -7.62 1.61
C SER A 56 -5.43 -8.61 0.46
N VAL A 57 -5.15 -9.88 0.72
CA VAL A 57 -5.23 -10.95 -0.28
C VAL A 57 -6.06 -12.08 0.30
N LEU A 58 -7.06 -12.52 -0.47
CA LEU A 58 -7.90 -13.66 -0.10
C LEU A 58 -7.92 -14.66 -1.26
N PRO A 59 -7.81 -15.95 -1.00
CA PRO A 59 -7.53 -16.55 0.32
C PRO A 59 -6.10 -16.33 0.77
N LYS A 60 -5.83 -16.49 2.05
CA LYS A 60 -4.51 -16.25 2.64
C LYS A 60 -3.39 -17.06 1.99
N SER A 61 -3.72 -18.24 1.47
CA SER A 61 -2.74 -19.10 0.79
C SER A 61 -2.11 -18.42 -0.45
N HIS A 62 -2.73 -17.37 -0.98
CA HIS A 62 -2.22 -16.65 -2.13
C HIS A 62 -1.43 -15.39 -1.77
N GLU A 63 -1.24 -15.11 -0.48
CA GLU A 63 -0.58 -13.87 -0.05
C GLU A 63 0.85 -13.74 -0.57
N GLU A 64 1.63 -14.79 -0.40
CA GLU A 64 3.05 -14.76 -0.80
C GLU A 64 3.21 -14.56 -2.30
N GLU A 65 2.48 -15.34 -3.08
CA GLU A 65 2.54 -15.25 -4.54
C GLU A 65 2.05 -13.90 -5.05
N SER A 66 0.94 -13.41 -4.48
CA SER A 66 0.38 -12.12 -4.85
C SER A 66 1.35 -10.99 -4.52
N LEU A 67 1.99 -11.05 -3.35
CA LEU A 67 2.96 -10.03 -2.97
C LEU A 67 4.15 -10.00 -3.93
N LYS A 68 4.64 -11.16 -4.35
CA LYS A 68 5.72 -11.23 -5.36
C LYS A 68 5.30 -10.56 -6.66
N THR A 69 4.09 -10.79 -7.11
CA THR A 69 3.56 -10.17 -8.32
C THR A 69 3.50 -8.65 -8.15
N LEU A 70 3.00 -8.19 -7.01
CA LEU A 70 2.92 -6.75 -6.70
C LEU A 70 4.30 -6.10 -6.69
N LYS A 71 5.29 -6.77 -6.11
CA LYS A 71 6.66 -6.24 -6.07
C LYS A 71 7.21 -6.06 -7.49
N ARG A 72 6.87 -6.95 -8.41
CA ARG A 72 7.27 -6.81 -9.82
C ARG A 72 6.56 -5.66 -10.52
N LEU A 73 5.36 -5.34 -10.09
CA LEU A 73 4.55 -4.27 -10.71
C LEU A 73 4.89 -2.86 -10.20
N ARG A 74 5.83 -2.73 -9.26
CA ARG A 74 6.16 -1.43 -8.67
C ARG A 74 6.55 -0.38 -9.71
N THR A 75 7.42 -0.74 -10.64
CA THR A 75 7.87 0.18 -11.68
C THR A 75 6.73 0.56 -12.62
N ASP A 76 5.91 -0.41 -12.99
CA ASP A 76 4.76 -0.16 -13.85
C ASP A 76 3.76 0.78 -13.17
N PHE A 77 3.53 0.59 -11.89
CA PHE A 77 2.66 1.48 -11.14
C PHE A 77 3.25 2.89 -11.01
N HIS A 78 4.54 2.98 -10.80
CA HIS A 78 5.23 4.28 -10.78
C HIS A 78 5.01 5.02 -12.10
N ASP A 79 5.16 4.34 -13.22
CA ASP A 79 4.94 4.92 -14.55
C ASP A 79 3.48 5.30 -14.76
N TYR A 80 2.56 4.47 -14.25
CA TYR A 80 1.14 4.77 -14.28
C TYR A 80 0.82 6.06 -13.51
N LEU A 81 1.43 6.25 -12.36
CA LEU A 81 1.24 7.47 -11.57
C LEU A 81 1.76 8.71 -12.31
N LYS A 82 2.87 8.59 -13.01
CA LYS A 82 3.39 9.70 -13.83
C LYS A 82 2.39 10.14 -14.88
N ALA A 83 1.68 9.18 -15.47
CA ALA A 83 0.71 9.47 -16.52
C ALA A 83 -0.62 9.99 -15.97
N LYS A 84 -1.01 9.57 -14.76
CA LYS A 84 -2.34 9.82 -14.21
C LYS A 84 -2.40 10.96 -13.19
N THR A 85 -1.26 11.45 -12.72
CA THR A 85 -1.24 12.51 -11.72
C THR A 85 -0.46 13.71 -12.21
N VAL A 86 -0.68 14.84 -11.55
CA VAL A 86 0.06 16.08 -11.81
C VAL A 86 1.20 16.25 -10.82
N LEU A 87 1.57 15.19 -10.12
CA LEU A 87 2.65 15.23 -9.16
C LEU A 87 3.97 15.56 -9.86
N ARG A 88 4.69 16.53 -9.32
CA ARG A 88 5.99 16.94 -9.86
C ARG A 88 7.00 15.81 -9.75
N ASP A 89 7.05 15.18 -8.58
CA ASP A 89 7.91 14.05 -8.31
C ASP A 89 7.03 12.88 -7.84
N VAL A 90 7.03 11.80 -8.61
CA VAL A 90 6.27 10.61 -8.25
C VAL A 90 7.06 9.84 -7.20
N PRO A 91 6.44 9.47 -6.07
CA PRO A 91 7.16 8.75 -5.02
C PRO A 91 7.56 7.35 -5.46
N THR A 92 8.62 6.84 -4.85
CA THR A 92 8.98 5.42 -4.96
C THR A 92 7.89 4.61 -4.28
N VAL A 93 7.44 3.54 -4.93
CA VAL A 93 6.32 2.74 -4.44
C VAL A 93 6.79 1.40 -3.89
N ASP A 94 6.20 0.98 -2.79
CA ASP A 94 6.31 -0.37 -2.29
C ASP A 94 4.92 -0.90 -1.95
N PHE A 95 4.74 -2.21 -2.07
CA PHE A 95 3.51 -2.89 -1.69
C PHE A 95 3.77 -3.78 -0.48
N GLN A 96 2.86 -3.75 0.48
CA GLN A 96 2.95 -4.55 1.70
C GLN A 96 1.59 -5.18 1.98
N LEU A 97 1.61 -6.32 2.67
CA LEU A 97 0.37 -6.91 3.16
C LEU A 97 -0.12 -6.12 4.38
N ASP A 98 -1.43 -5.93 4.42
CA ASP A 98 -2.08 -5.28 5.56
C ASP A 98 -2.67 -6.35 6.46
N TYR A 99 -2.04 -6.60 7.60
CA TYR A 99 -2.51 -7.58 8.56
C TYR A 99 -3.66 -7.05 9.43
N GLY A 100 -3.88 -5.74 9.37
CA GLY A 100 -5.03 -5.12 10.02
C GLY A 100 -5.07 -5.27 11.52
N GLU A 101 -6.29 -5.27 12.05
CA GLU A 101 -6.56 -5.30 13.47
C GLU A 101 -6.08 -6.58 14.14
N GLU A 102 -6.23 -7.71 13.47
CA GLU A 102 -5.80 -9.01 13.99
C GLU A 102 -4.33 -9.03 14.37
N ASN A 103 -3.48 -8.54 13.49
CA ASN A 103 -2.05 -8.51 13.75
C ASN A 103 -1.69 -7.50 14.84
N ARG A 104 -2.42 -6.39 14.89
CA ARG A 104 -2.23 -5.36 15.91
C ARG A 104 -2.55 -5.90 17.29
N GLN A 105 -3.64 -6.64 17.43
CA GLN A 105 -4.03 -7.27 18.67
C GLN A 105 -2.99 -8.29 19.14
N ARG A 106 -2.46 -9.06 18.21
CA ARG A 106 -1.43 -10.05 18.51
C ARG A 106 -0.18 -9.38 19.08
N ILE A 107 0.24 -8.27 18.50
CA ILE A 107 1.39 -7.51 18.98
C ILE A 107 1.13 -6.96 20.38
N ASP A 108 -0.07 -6.42 20.63
CA ASP A 108 -0.47 -5.90 21.92
C ASP A 108 -0.43 -6.98 23.00
N GLU A 109 -0.91 -8.17 22.69
CA GLU A 109 -0.88 -9.28 23.62
C GLU A 109 0.55 -9.69 23.99
N LEU A 110 1.45 -9.68 23.01
CA LEU A 110 2.85 -10.01 23.25
C LEU A 110 3.58 -8.95 24.08
N THR A 111 3.17 -7.71 24.00
CA THR A 111 3.81 -6.61 24.70
C THR A 111 3.25 -6.36 26.10
N ARG A 112 2.09 -6.93 26.42
CA ARG A 112 1.45 -6.75 27.73
C ARG A 112 2.04 -7.57 28.87
N LYS A 113 2.96 -8.42 28.58
CA LYS A 113 3.54 -9.31 29.62
C LYS A 113 4.60 -8.61 30.45
#